data_301f177912cf03724b610230afe79576
#
_entry.id   301f177912cf03724b610230afe79576
#
_cell.length_a   1.000
_cell.length_b   1.000
_cell.length_c   1.000
_cell.angle_alpha   90.00
_cell.angle_beta   90.00
_cell.angle_gamma   90.00
#
_symmetry.space_group_name_H-M   'P 1'
#
loop_
_entity.id
_entity.type
_entity.pdbx_description
1 polymer ?
#
loop_
_entity_poly.entity_id
_entity_poly.type
_entity_poly.pdbx_seq_one_letter_code
_entity_poly.pdbx_strand_id
1 'polypeptide(L)'
;MDYFLEIAMNSVTKISMALCVVLPLFTYAGESAVKWHDFKDYRDVRASNQTKASYHKQITKQFEKHFSKLAEQLPKDYKLNVEITDVDLAGDVRFSGTSEIRVVEPIFFPRINLNYSLVNKEGDVISEANDVELKDMGFMDRIKRGREESFDHEKRLLTQWFGEQVLTSID
;
A
#
# COMPACT_ATOMS: atom_id res chain seq x y z
N MET A 1 30.95 -80.41 -22.96
CA MET A 1 32.17 -79.62 -22.84
C MET A 1 31.96 -78.45 -23.76
N ASP A 2 31.69 -77.31 -23.39
CA ASP A 2 31.78 -76.46 -22.23
C ASP A 2 30.75 -75.39 -22.28
N TYR A 3 30.35 -75.00 -21.14
CA TYR A 3 29.34 -74.04 -20.83
C TYR A 3 29.82 -72.62 -21.04
N PHE A 4 28.98 -71.75 -21.55
CA PHE A 4 28.93 -70.41 -21.09
C PHE A 4 27.48 -69.90 -21.11
N LEU A 5 26.94 -69.81 -19.94
CA LEU A 5 25.71 -69.11 -19.63
C LEU A 5 26.01 -67.63 -19.68
N GLU A 6 25.44 -66.93 -20.61
CA GLU A 6 25.39 -65.47 -20.60
C GLU A 6 24.12 -65.04 -19.85
N ILE A 7 24.33 -64.55 -18.67
CA ILE A 7 23.30 -63.89 -17.88
C ILE A 7 23.04 -62.50 -18.47
N ALA A 8 21.96 -62.38 -19.25
CA ALA A 8 21.45 -61.09 -19.65
C ALA A 8 20.80 -60.39 -18.43
N MET A 9 21.55 -59.49 -17.81
CA MET A 9 21.01 -58.60 -16.79
C MET A 9 20.19 -57.51 -17.43
N ASN A 10 18.88 -57.65 -17.39
CA ASN A 10 17.95 -56.61 -17.77
C ASN A 10 18.02 -55.45 -16.78
N SER A 11 18.75 -54.41 -17.17
CA SER A 11 18.75 -53.11 -16.49
C SER A 11 17.45 -52.40 -16.81
N VAL A 12 16.45 -52.59 -15.99
CA VAL A 12 15.23 -51.77 -16.04
C VAL A 12 15.52 -50.40 -15.46
N THR A 13 15.88 -49.48 -16.33
CA THR A 13 16.02 -48.08 -15.95
C THR A 13 14.65 -47.50 -15.58
N LYS A 14 14.41 -47.36 -14.29
CA LYS A 14 13.22 -46.69 -13.78
C LYS A 14 13.36 -45.19 -14.05
N ILE A 15 12.78 -44.71 -15.14
CA ILE A 15 12.60 -43.29 -15.40
C ILE A 15 11.51 -42.80 -14.42
N SER A 16 11.93 -42.24 -13.29
CA SER A 16 11.05 -41.54 -12.38
C SER A 16 10.69 -40.19 -13.02
N MET A 17 9.54 -40.14 -13.67
CA MET A 17 8.98 -38.94 -14.24
C MET A 17 8.44 -38.06 -13.08
N ALA A 18 9.26 -37.12 -12.59
CA ALA A 18 8.86 -36.15 -11.60
C ALA A 18 7.82 -35.22 -12.26
N LEU A 19 6.56 -35.47 -11.93
CA LEU A 19 5.45 -34.57 -12.30
C LEU A 19 5.60 -33.25 -11.50
N CYS A 20 6.28 -32.27 -12.09
CA CYS A 20 6.29 -30.91 -11.55
C CYS A 20 4.87 -30.34 -11.65
N VAL A 21 4.12 -30.39 -10.56
CA VAL A 21 2.86 -29.65 -10.41
C VAL A 21 3.23 -28.17 -10.34
N VAL A 22 3.17 -27.49 -11.46
CA VAL A 22 3.25 -26.04 -11.53
C VAL A 22 1.94 -25.50 -10.95
N LEU A 23 1.94 -25.21 -9.65
CA LEU A 23 0.85 -24.45 -9.04
C LEU A 23 0.84 -23.07 -9.70
N PRO A 24 -0.30 -22.59 -10.21
CA PRO A 24 -0.40 -21.22 -10.69
C PRO A 24 -0.13 -20.29 -9.51
N LEU A 25 1.00 -19.60 -9.54
CA LEU A 25 1.23 -18.47 -8.66
C LEU A 25 0.22 -17.41 -9.10
N PHE A 26 -0.85 -17.23 -8.32
CA PHE A 26 -1.74 -16.09 -8.48
C PHE A 26 -0.89 -14.85 -8.19
N THR A 27 -0.43 -14.20 -9.23
CA THR A 27 0.19 -12.88 -9.11
C THR A 27 -0.92 -11.90 -8.77
N TYR A 28 -1.08 -11.61 -7.49
CA TYR A 28 -1.82 -10.44 -7.03
C TYR A 28 -1.04 -9.22 -7.54
N ALA A 29 -1.63 -8.40 -8.35
CA ALA A 29 -1.06 -7.14 -8.79
C ALA A 29 -2.17 -6.29 -9.41
N GLY A 30 -3.02 -5.75 -8.54
CA GLY A 30 -3.92 -4.68 -8.92
C GLY A 30 -3.16 -3.37 -9.10
N GLU A 31 -3.82 -2.39 -9.69
CA GLU A 31 -3.28 -1.06 -9.93
C GLU A 31 -3.95 -0.02 -9.04
N SER A 32 -3.25 1.07 -8.73
CA SER A 32 -3.84 2.25 -8.11
C SER A 32 -3.64 3.50 -8.96
N ALA A 33 -4.66 4.36 -8.99
CA ALA A 33 -4.59 5.69 -9.57
C ALA A 33 -5.01 6.71 -8.51
N VAL A 34 -4.16 7.70 -8.24
CA VAL A 34 -4.41 8.72 -7.21
C VAL A 34 -4.56 10.08 -7.88
N LYS A 35 -5.67 10.74 -7.61
CA LYS A 35 -5.95 12.12 -8.00
C LYS A 35 -5.88 13.01 -6.77
N TRP A 36 -5.32 14.20 -6.93
CA TRP A 36 -5.11 15.19 -5.87
C TRP A 36 -5.90 16.45 -6.16
N HIS A 37 -6.53 17.01 -5.16
CA HIS A 37 -7.03 18.37 -5.21
C HIS A 37 -5.88 19.37 -5.05
N ASP A 38 -6.18 20.66 -5.15
CA ASP A 38 -5.15 21.71 -4.95
C ASP A 38 -4.67 21.69 -3.49
N PHE A 39 -3.37 21.52 -3.30
CA PHE A 39 -2.75 21.46 -1.98
C PHE A 39 -2.97 22.68 -1.10
N LYS A 40 -3.33 23.83 -1.70
CA LYS A 40 -3.67 25.03 -0.93
C LYS A 40 -5.01 24.91 -0.19
N ASP A 41 -5.88 24.02 -0.65
CA ASP A 41 -7.20 23.78 -0.05
C ASP A 41 -7.13 22.75 1.08
N TYR A 42 -5.98 22.06 1.25
CA TYR A 42 -5.78 21.07 2.30
C TYR A 42 -5.52 21.71 3.66
N ARG A 43 -6.00 21.04 4.72
CA ARG A 43 -5.98 21.54 6.09
C ARG A 43 -4.58 21.80 6.62
N ASP A 44 -3.69 20.82 6.56
CA ASP A 44 -2.28 21.00 6.90
C ASP A 44 -1.35 20.09 6.12
N VAL A 45 -0.74 20.65 5.11
CA VAL A 45 0.36 20.06 4.32
C VAL A 45 1.57 21.00 4.32
N ARG A 46 1.74 21.74 5.42
CA ARG A 46 2.76 22.78 5.56
C ARG A 46 4.15 22.14 5.65
N ALA A 47 5.04 22.64 4.81
CA ALA A 47 6.46 22.33 4.87
C ALA A 47 7.12 23.00 6.08
N SER A 48 8.11 22.34 6.71
CA SER A 48 8.96 22.98 7.71
C SER A 48 10.22 23.60 7.04
N ASN A 49 11.28 22.85 6.90
CA ASN A 49 12.58 23.34 6.41
C ASN A 49 12.83 23.14 4.90
N GLN A 50 11.79 23.11 4.10
CA GLN A 50 11.90 22.94 2.64
C GLN A 50 10.85 23.78 1.90
N THR A 51 11.01 23.93 0.59
CA THR A 51 10.02 24.67 -0.20
C THR A 51 8.70 23.91 -0.28
N LYS A 52 7.56 24.64 -0.33
CA LYS A 52 6.23 24.06 -0.48
C LYS A 52 6.17 23.06 -1.66
N ALA A 53 6.70 23.47 -2.83
CA ALA A 53 6.67 22.63 -4.01
C ALA A 53 7.43 21.31 -3.82
N SER A 54 8.60 21.34 -3.17
CA SER A 54 9.37 20.14 -2.86
C SER A 54 8.62 19.22 -1.88
N TYR A 55 8.00 19.82 -0.85
CA TYR A 55 7.26 19.06 0.15
C TYR A 55 5.99 18.42 -0.41
N HIS A 56 5.20 19.17 -1.18
CA HIS A 56 4.02 18.63 -1.86
C HIS A 56 4.39 17.48 -2.80
N LYS A 57 5.48 17.63 -3.59
CA LYS A 57 5.99 16.55 -4.43
C LYS A 57 6.40 15.31 -3.60
N GLN A 58 6.97 15.52 -2.41
CA GLN A 58 7.34 14.44 -1.50
C GLN A 58 6.09 13.72 -0.98
N ILE A 59 5.05 14.45 -0.53
CA ILE A 59 3.77 13.89 -0.09
C ILE A 59 3.17 13.03 -1.21
N THR A 60 2.97 13.63 -2.40
CA THR A 60 2.43 12.94 -3.57
C THR A 60 3.17 11.63 -3.85
N LYS A 61 4.50 11.69 -4.00
CA LYS A 61 5.33 10.53 -4.30
C LYS A 61 5.23 9.43 -3.24
N GLN A 62 5.22 9.80 -1.95
CA GLN A 62 5.19 8.83 -0.85
C GLN A 62 3.82 8.16 -0.72
N PHE A 63 2.74 8.91 -0.91
CA PHE A 63 1.40 8.38 -0.83
C PHE A 63 1.07 7.53 -2.07
N GLU A 64 1.38 7.98 -3.27
CA GLU A 64 1.20 7.20 -4.50
C GLU A 64 1.95 5.86 -4.44
N LYS A 65 3.22 5.89 -3.97
CA LYS A 65 3.99 4.67 -3.71
C LYS A 65 3.30 3.76 -2.69
N HIS A 66 2.69 4.33 -1.65
CA HIS A 66 2.00 3.55 -0.63
C HIS A 66 0.70 2.95 -1.18
N PHE A 67 -0.11 3.70 -1.93
CA PHE A 67 -1.29 3.18 -2.61
C PHE A 67 -0.95 2.07 -3.61
N SER A 68 0.14 2.24 -4.39
CA SER A 68 0.62 1.19 -5.28
C SER A 68 0.93 -0.10 -4.51
N LYS A 69 1.63 0.01 -3.37
CA LYS A 69 1.92 -1.15 -2.51
C LYS A 69 0.65 -1.79 -1.91
N LEU A 70 -0.36 -0.99 -1.57
CA LEU A 70 -1.64 -1.53 -1.10
C LEU A 70 -2.37 -2.26 -2.23
N ALA A 71 -2.38 -1.68 -3.44
CA ALA A 71 -3.01 -2.29 -4.61
C ALA A 71 -2.36 -3.61 -5.05
N GLU A 72 -1.09 -3.87 -4.71
CA GLU A 72 -0.45 -5.17 -4.94
C GLU A 72 -1.19 -6.34 -4.24
N GLN A 73 -2.01 -6.05 -3.23
CA GLN A 73 -2.81 -7.04 -2.51
C GLN A 73 -4.16 -7.35 -3.20
N LEU A 74 -4.55 -6.55 -4.18
CA LEU A 74 -5.77 -6.73 -4.95
C LEU A 74 -5.59 -7.83 -6.00
N PRO A 75 -6.66 -8.51 -6.40
CA PRO A 75 -6.61 -9.44 -7.53
C PRO A 75 -6.06 -8.75 -8.78
N LYS A 76 -5.48 -9.55 -9.67
CA LYS A 76 -4.96 -9.06 -10.95
C LYS A 76 -6.05 -8.34 -11.74
N ASP A 77 -5.65 -7.24 -12.39
CA ASP A 77 -6.50 -6.39 -13.22
C ASP A 77 -7.61 -5.63 -12.46
N TYR A 78 -7.59 -5.64 -11.10
CA TYR A 78 -8.38 -4.73 -10.30
C TYR A 78 -7.72 -3.36 -10.25
N LYS A 79 -8.52 -2.30 -10.24
CA LYS A 79 -8.03 -0.93 -10.20
C LYS A 79 -8.68 -0.15 -9.04
N LEU A 80 -7.84 0.33 -8.13
CA LEU A 80 -8.23 1.24 -7.06
C LEU A 80 -8.02 2.69 -7.53
N ASN A 81 -9.11 3.40 -7.77
CA ASN A 81 -9.06 4.84 -8.01
C ASN A 81 -9.28 5.56 -6.68
N VAL A 82 -8.43 6.50 -6.35
CA VAL A 82 -8.51 7.31 -5.13
C VAL A 82 -8.43 8.78 -5.50
N GLU A 83 -9.30 9.60 -4.95
CA GLU A 83 -9.25 11.05 -5.05
C GLU A 83 -9.08 11.62 -3.65
N ILE A 84 -7.90 12.20 -3.38
CA ILE A 84 -7.60 12.86 -2.10
C ILE A 84 -8.20 14.25 -2.10
N THR A 85 -9.14 14.49 -1.19
CA THR A 85 -9.88 15.77 -1.11
C THR A 85 -9.36 16.67 0.01
N ASP A 86 -8.78 16.11 1.10
CA ASP A 86 -8.13 16.86 2.17
C ASP A 86 -7.02 16.03 2.83
N VAL A 87 -5.98 16.70 3.32
CA VAL A 87 -4.91 16.10 4.11
C VAL A 87 -4.56 17.03 5.28
N ASP A 88 -4.50 16.43 6.46
CA ASP A 88 -4.05 17.04 7.72
C ASP A 88 -2.97 16.12 8.29
N LEU A 89 -1.72 16.49 8.10
CA LEU A 89 -0.58 15.67 8.52
C LEU A 89 -0.41 15.68 10.04
N ALA A 90 0.03 14.56 10.58
CA ALA A 90 0.36 14.44 12.01
C ALA A 90 1.35 15.52 12.47
N GLY A 91 1.06 16.15 13.60
CA GLY A 91 1.86 17.23 14.17
C GLY A 91 1.55 18.60 13.57
N ASP A 92 2.20 19.62 14.14
CA ASP A 92 2.07 21.01 13.73
C ASP A 92 3.45 21.63 13.47
N VAL A 93 3.53 22.58 12.52
CA VAL A 93 4.79 23.26 12.20
C VAL A 93 4.96 24.48 13.09
N ARG A 94 6.02 24.45 13.89
CA ARG A 94 6.37 25.49 14.87
C ARG A 94 7.77 26.04 14.65
N PHE A 95 7.99 27.27 15.08
CA PHE A 95 9.32 27.86 15.14
C PHE A 95 10.11 27.26 16.31
N SER A 96 11.34 26.81 16.02
CA SER A 96 12.33 26.41 17.01
C SER A 96 13.64 27.15 16.73
N GLY A 97 13.87 28.23 17.47
CA GLY A 97 14.98 29.14 17.17
C GLY A 97 14.84 29.80 15.80
N THR A 98 15.73 29.48 14.88
CA THR A 98 15.76 30.03 13.51
C THR A 98 15.14 29.12 12.46
N SER A 99 14.63 27.96 12.86
CA SER A 99 14.12 26.93 11.96
C SER A 99 12.67 26.58 12.27
N GLU A 100 11.91 26.20 11.25
CA GLU A 100 10.60 25.58 11.42
C GLU A 100 10.77 24.06 11.55
N ILE A 101 10.12 23.47 12.53
CA ILE A 101 10.08 22.01 12.73
C ILE A 101 8.64 21.54 12.86
N ARG A 102 8.35 20.33 12.39
CA ARG A 102 7.07 19.66 12.66
C ARG A 102 7.15 18.92 13.99
N VAL A 103 6.31 19.34 14.95
CA VAL A 103 6.21 18.75 16.28
C VAL A 103 4.99 17.84 16.32
N VAL A 104 5.19 16.57 16.64
CA VAL A 104 4.12 15.57 16.71
C VAL A 104 3.60 15.51 18.17
N GLU A 105 2.32 15.83 18.33
CA GLU A 105 1.61 15.83 19.61
C GLU A 105 0.23 15.16 19.45
N PRO A 106 -0.35 14.54 20.48
CA PRO A 106 -1.61 13.80 20.39
C PRO A 106 -2.79 14.62 19.86
N ILE A 107 -2.80 15.93 20.08
CA ILE A 107 -3.88 16.83 19.62
C ILE A 107 -3.85 17.07 18.12
N PHE A 108 -2.69 16.91 17.48
CA PHE A 108 -2.49 17.09 16.03
C PHE A 108 -2.41 15.72 15.36
N PHE A 109 -3.51 14.98 15.41
CA PHE A 109 -3.60 13.65 14.83
C PHE A 109 -3.85 13.70 13.32
N PRO A 110 -3.37 12.71 12.57
CA PRO A 110 -3.50 12.67 11.11
C PRO A 110 -4.96 12.49 10.70
N ARG A 111 -5.36 13.20 9.63
CA ARG A 111 -6.63 13.03 8.93
C ARG A 111 -6.42 13.04 7.43
N ILE A 112 -7.22 12.24 6.73
CA ILE A 112 -7.25 12.20 5.28
C ILE A 112 -8.70 12.05 4.86
N ASN A 113 -9.16 12.95 3.98
CA ASN A 113 -10.46 12.80 3.34
C ASN A 113 -10.24 12.35 1.90
N LEU A 114 -11.03 11.39 1.47
CA LEU A 114 -10.91 10.83 0.13
C LEU A 114 -12.24 10.31 -0.42
N ASN A 115 -12.30 10.23 -1.74
CA ASN A 115 -13.27 9.42 -2.47
C ASN A 115 -12.53 8.22 -3.06
N TYR A 116 -13.18 7.07 -3.19
CA TYR A 116 -12.57 5.94 -3.90
C TYR A 116 -13.57 5.14 -4.69
N SER A 117 -13.07 4.43 -5.70
CA SER A 117 -13.76 3.35 -6.37
C SER A 117 -12.80 2.19 -6.67
N LEU A 118 -13.24 0.98 -6.38
CA LEU A 118 -12.58 -0.26 -6.74
C LEU A 118 -13.31 -0.89 -7.92
N VAL A 119 -12.59 -1.10 -9.01
CA VAL A 119 -13.13 -1.62 -10.27
C VAL A 119 -12.45 -2.94 -10.60
N ASN A 120 -13.22 -3.95 -11.01
CA ASN A 120 -12.70 -5.24 -11.46
C ASN A 120 -12.19 -5.18 -12.91
N LYS A 121 -11.67 -6.30 -13.41
CA LYS A 121 -11.17 -6.40 -14.80
C LYS A 121 -12.25 -6.22 -15.87
N GLU A 122 -13.51 -6.47 -15.56
CA GLU A 122 -14.66 -6.29 -16.44
C GLU A 122 -15.12 -4.84 -16.50
N GLY A 123 -14.64 -3.99 -15.60
CA GLY A 123 -15.03 -2.59 -15.48
C GLY A 123 -16.19 -2.36 -14.51
N ASP A 124 -16.64 -3.40 -13.78
CA ASP A 124 -17.68 -3.26 -12.78
C ASP A 124 -17.13 -2.63 -11.50
N VAL A 125 -17.89 -1.75 -10.90
CA VAL A 125 -17.58 -1.16 -9.59
C VAL A 125 -17.92 -2.17 -8.50
N ILE A 126 -16.89 -2.64 -7.80
CA ILE A 126 -17.02 -3.60 -6.69
C ILE A 126 -17.32 -2.89 -5.39
N SER A 127 -16.68 -1.73 -5.16
CA SER A 127 -16.88 -0.90 -3.98
C SER A 127 -16.57 0.55 -4.31
N GLU A 128 -17.36 1.45 -3.77
CA GLU A 128 -17.11 2.90 -3.87
C GLU A 128 -17.64 3.62 -2.63
N ALA A 129 -16.99 4.70 -2.27
CA ALA A 129 -17.52 5.65 -1.29
C ALA A 129 -16.98 7.06 -1.57
N ASN A 130 -17.80 8.05 -1.23
CA ASN A 130 -17.47 9.46 -1.28
C ASN A 130 -17.40 10.02 0.15
N ASP A 131 -16.63 11.10 0.31
CA ASP A 131 -16.49 11.84 1.58
C ASP A 131 -16.04 10.94 2.76
N VAL A 132 -15.15 9.97 2.47
CA VAL A 132 -14.58 9.10 3.50
C VAL A 132 -13.62 9.92 4.35
N GLU A 133 -13.96 10.11 5.64
CA GLU A 133 -13.09 10.78 6.61
C GLU A 133 -12.30 9.74 7.40
N LEU A 134 -10.99 9.72 7.21
CA LEU A 134 -10.04 8.92 7.96
C LEU A 134 -9.37 9.76 9.03
N LYS A 135 -9.29 9.24 10.27
CA LYS A 135 -8.61 9.90 11.40
C LYS A 135 -8.08 8.88 12.40
N ASP A 136 -6.94 9.17 13.00
CA ASP A 136 -6.34 8.33 14.04
C ASP A 136 -5.98 9.16 15.28
N MET A 137 -6.93 9.35 16.18
CA MET A 137 -6.73 10.11 17.42
C MET A 137 -5.79 9.40 18.42
N GLY A 138 -5.66 8.07 18.31
CA GLY A 138 -4.78 7.25 19.15
C GLY A 138 -3.44 6.92 18.50
N PHE A 139 -3.04 7.66 17.48
CA PHE A 139 -1.87 7.34 16.65
C PHE A 139 -0.54 7.27 17.43
N MET A 140 -0.43 7.98 18.55
CA MET A 140 0.75 7.98 19.42
C MET A 140 0.77 6.85 20.45
N ASP A 141 -0.37 6.23 20.75
CA ASP A 141 -0.48 5.18 21.77
C ASP A 141 0.06 3.82 21.30
N ARG A 142 0.41 3.74 20.04
CA ARG A 142 0.88 2.49 19.42
C ARG A 142 2.39 2.34 19.57
N ILE A 143 2.84 1.15 19.94
CA ILE A 143 4.26 0.81 20.04
C ILE A 143 4.87 0.87 18.63
N LYS A 144 5.82 1.79 18.44
CA LYS A 144 6.58 1.91 17.20
C LYS A 144 7.62 0.80 17.15
N ARG A 145 7.56 -0.02 16.10
CA ARG A 145 8.59 -1.03 15.81
C ARG A 145 9.39 -0.58 14.58
N GLY A 146 10.68 -0.37 14.76
CA GLY A 146 11.59 -0.01 13.68
C GLY A 146 11.85 1.49 13.54
N ARG A 147 12.48 1.88 12.42
CA ARG A 147 12.79 3.27 12.09
C ARG A 147 11.55 3.95 11.52
N GLU A 148 11.23 5.14 12.01
CA GLU A 148 10.17 5.95 11.43
C GLU A 148 10.53 6.35 9.99
N GLU A 149 9.58 6.12 9.10
CA GLU A 149 9.62 6.65 7.73
C GLU A 149 8.82 7.95 7.64
N SER A 150 9.03 8.69 6.56
CA SER A 150 8.21 9.88 6.31
C SER A 150 6.73 9.49 6.14
N PHE A 151 5.87 10.20 6.84
CA PHE A 151 4.40 10.01 6.80
C PHE A 151 3.93 8.63 7.29
N ASP A 152 4.61 8.07 8.29
CA ASP A 152 4.27 6.75 8.84
C ASP A 152 2.86 6.70 9.45
N HIS A 153 2.43 7.78 10.08
CA HIS A 153 1.10 7.88 10.69
C HIS A 153 0.01 7.86 9.63
N GLU A 154 0.18 8.64 8.58
CA GLU A 154 -0.75 8.72 7.46
C GLU A 154 -0.79 7.41 6.65
N LYS A 155 0.39 6.82 6.36
CA LYS A 155 0.48 5.53 5.67
C LYS A 155 -0.21 4.42 6.46
N ARG A 156 -0.10 4.43 7.78
CA ARG A 156 -0.79 3.45 8.65
C ARG A 156 -2.29 3.64 8.61
N LEU A 157 -2.75 4.89 8.67
CA LEU A 157 -4.16 5.23 8.55
C LEU A 157 -4.74 4.73 7.22
N LEU A 158 -4.03 4.96 6.11
CA LEU A 158 -4.41 4.44 4.79
C LEU A 158 -4.39 2.91 4.71
N THR A 159 -3.40 2.26 5.35
CA THR A 159 -3.34 0.78 5.41
C THR A 159 -4.52 0.18 6.17
N GLN A 160 -4.89 0.79 7.29
CA GLN A 160 -6.03 0.35 8.08
C GLN A 160 -7.33 0.49 7.28
N TRP A 161 -7.57 1.66 6.71
CA TRP A 161 -8.73 1.90 5.84
C TRP A 161 -8.81 0.88 4.70
N PHE A 162 -7.69 0.66 3.99
CA PHE A 162 -7.63 -0.27 2.88
C PHE A 162 -8.02 -1.70 3.31
N GLY A 163 -7.48 -2.17 4.45
CA GLY A 163 -7.83 -3.48 4.99
C GLY A 163 -9.30 -3.59 5.39
N GLU A 164 -9.85 -2.56 6.04
CA GLU A 164 -11.20 -2.58 6.60
C GLU A 164 -12.31 -2.33 5.57
N GLN A 165 -12.05 -1.55 4.53
CA GLN A 165 -13.09 -1.14 3.57
C GLN A 165 -12.87 -1.70 2.16
N VAL A 166 -11.61 -1.73 1.68
CA VAL A 166 -11.35 -2.16 0.31
C VAL A 166 -11.19 -3.67 0.21
N LEU A 167 -10.33 -4.29 1.05
CA LEU A 167 -10.12 -5.73 0.99
C LEU A 167 -11.37 -6.53 1.39
N THR A 168 -12.11 -6.09 2.40
CA THR A 168 -13.35 -6.76 2.83
C THR A 168 -14.45 -6.72 1.78
N SER A 169 -14.37 -5.84 0.77
CA SER A 169 -15.36 -5.77 -0.31
C SER A 169 -15.16 -6.82 -1.41
N ILE A 170 -14.03 -7.52 -1.41
CA ILE A 170 -13.69 -8.55 -2.39
C ILE A 170 -13.69 -9.97 -1.81
N ASP A 171 -13.87 -10.12 -0.50
CA ASP A 171 -14.07 -11.41 0.18
C ASP A 171 -15.52 -11.88 0.08
#